data_2061fdadcfe594a3138f153cf66279ed
#
_entry.id   2061fdadcfe594a3138f153cf66279ed
#
_cell.length_a   1.000
_cell.length_b   1.000
_cell.length_c   1.000
_cell.angle_alpha   90.00
_cell.angle_beta   90.00
_cell.angle_gamma   90.00
#
_symmetry.space_group_name_H-M   'P 1'
#
loop_
_entity.id
_entity.type
_entity.pdbx_description
1 polymer ?
#
loop_
_entity_poly.entity_id
_entity_poly.type
_entity_poly.pdbx_seq_one_letter_code
_entity_poly.pdbx_strand_id
1 'polypeptide(L)'
;MFLFFKNLLLVISLLFFYGCASNNSNFVNTDDMNSVSIETNEDRDNLLFKENLKRLFKTKKNVKFKLITSISFSSSNTLSVGGLNVLTRTVALVSYKLYNLKSDELIKSGSLQSFPTLGSTSSSLYASDTNLKHIKERLNISVSKKLYMHIIIVLRRLK
;
A
#
# COMPACT_ATOMS: atom_id res chain seq x y z
N MET A 1 3.93 47.57 36.18
CA MET A 1 4.06 47.33 34.75
C MET A 1 4.68 45.97 34.40
N PHE A 2 5.71 45.53 35.11
CA PHE A 2 6.40 44.24 34.87
C PHE A 2 5.54 43.00 35.16
N LEU A 3 4.70 43.00 36.16
CA LEU A 3 3.81 41.90 36.53
C LEU A 3 2.70 41.62 35.49
N PHE A 4 2.19 42.67 34.83
CA PHE A 4 1.18 42.55 33.79
C PHE A 4 1.74 41.86 32.52
N PHE A 5 2.99 42.18 32.17
CA PHE A 5 3.65 41.55 31.00
C PHE A 5 3.93 40.06 31.20
N LYS A 6 4.31 39.68 32.43
CA LYS A 6 4.58 38.28 32.81
C LYS A 6 3.31 37.41 32.72
N ASN A 7 2.18 37.93 33.20
CA ASN A 7 0.90 37.23 33.13
C ASN A 7 0.36 37.13 31.70
N LEU A 8 0.54 38.18 30.89
CA LEU A 8 0.14 38.18 29.46
C LEU A 8 0.92 37.13 28.67
N LEU A 9 2.23 36.99 28.92
CA LEU A 9 3.09 36.03 28.25
C LEU A 9 2.74 34.57 28.61
N LEU A 10 2.31 34.36 29.87
CA LEU A 10 1.87 33.06 30.37
C LEU A 10 0.53 32.61 29.73
N VAL A 11 -0.40 33.57 29.55
CA VAL A 11 -1.69 33.30 28.87
C VAL A 11 -1.48 32.99 27.39
N ILE A 12 -0.59 33.71 26.70
CA ILE A 12 -0.25 33.47 25.28
C ILE A 12 0.40 32.08 25.13
N SER A 13 1.31 31.70 26.04
CA SER A 13 1.92 30.37 26.04
C SER A 13 0.90 29.26 26.22
N LEU A 14 -0.08 29.39 27.08
CA LEU A 14 -1.17 28.44 27.28
C LEU A 14 -2.04 28.27 26.03
N LEU A 15 -2.29 29.33 25.24
CA LEU A 15 -3.08 29.27 24.02
C LEU A 15 -2.39 28.44 22.90
N PHE A 16 -1.06 28.43 22.87
CA PHE A 16 -0.30 27.59 21.92
C PHE A 16 -0.40 26.08 22.21
N PHE A 17 -0.63 25.70 23.49
CA PHE A 17 -0.81 24.29 23.85
C PHE A 17 -2.21 23.75 23.52
N TYR A 18 -3.23 24.59 23.42
CA TYR A 18 -4.58 24.17 23.04
C TYR A 18 -4.76 23.91 21.54
N GLY A 19 -3.85 24.37 20.69
CA GLY A 19 -3.95 24.23 19.23
C GLY A 19 -3.64 22.83 18.65
N CYS A 20 -3.05 21.91 19.43
CA CYS A 20 -2.64 20.59 18.92
C CYS A 20 -3.60 19.44 19.27
N ALA A 21 -4.71 19.67 19.96
CA ALA A 21 -5.55 18.59 20.47
C ALA A 21 -6.80 18.25 19.63
N SER A 22 -7.01 18.88 18.46
CA SER A 22 -8.17 18.56 17.62
C SER A 22 -7.80 17.82 16.33
N ASN A 23 -6.94 16.81 16.39
CA ASN A 23 -6.95 15.77 15.40
C ASN A 23 -8.10 14.81 15.73
N ASN A 24 -9.33 15.20 15.40
CA ASN A 24 -10.41 14.25 15.15
C ASN A 24 -10.01 13.45 13.90
N SER A 25 -9.02 12.55 14.07
CA SER A 25 -8.88 11.41 13.19
C SER A 25 -10.19 10.62 13.40
N ASN A 26 -11.15 10.82 12.49
CA ASN A 26 -12.26 9.90 12.31
C ASN A 26 -11.62 8.53 12.07
N PHE A 27 -11.38 7.81 13.17
CA PHE A 27 -10.88 6.44 13.15
C PHE A 27 -11.87 5.68 12.28
N VAL A 28 -11.40 5.27 11.13
CA VAL A 28 -12.11 4.29 10.29
C VAL A 28 -12.51 3.17 11.21
N ASN A 29 -13.80 2.87 11.23
CA ASN A 29 -14.31 1.74 11.95
C ASN A 29 -13.50 0.52 11.50
N THR A 30 -12.59 0.05 12.35
CA THR A 30 -11.65 -1.03 12.06
C THR A 30 -12.38 -2.32 11.66
N ASP A 31 -13.68 -2.42 11.95
CA ASP A 31 -14.51 -3.57 11.61
C ASP A 31 -14.75 -3.73 10.11
N ASP A 32 -14.90 -2.64 9.35
CA ASP A 32 -15.08 -2.74 7.90
C ASP A 32 -13.77 -3.11 7.18
N MET A 33 -12.61 -2.67 7.70
CA MET A 33 -11.29 -3.07 7.19
C MET A 33 -11.01 -4.56 7.40
N ASN A 34 -11.52 -5.12 8.51
CA ASN A 34 -11.34 -6.53 8.86
C ASN A 34 -12.39 -7.45 8.20
N SER A 35 -13.25 -6.90 7.34
CA SER A 35 -14.35 -7.61 6.68
C SER A 35 -14.14 -7.86 5.18
N VAL A 36 -12.90 -7.78 4.70
CA VAL A 36 -12.54 -7.97 3.29
C VAL A 36 -11.99 -9.39 3.09
N SER A 37 -12.61 -10.20 2.21
CA SER A 37 -12.03 -11.44 1.70
C SER A 37 -11.16 -11.16 0.49
N ILE A 38 -10.08 -11.93 0.32
CA ILE A 38 -9.10 -11.71 -0.76
C ILE A 38 -9.02 -12.96 -1.61
N GLU A 39 -9.27 -12.81 -2.90
CA GLU A 39 -9.10 -13.84 -3.93
C GLU A 39 -8.04 -13.41 -4.93
N THR A 40 -7.20 -14.36 -5.35
CA THR A 40 -6.13 -14.15 -6.33
C THR A 40 -5.96 -15.40 -7.18
N ASN A 41 -5.24 -15.29 -8.29
CA ASN A 41 -4.75 -16.44 -9.04
C ASN A 41 -3.86 -17.34 -8.17
N GLU A 42 -3.68 -18.60 -8.55
CA GLU A 42 -2.96 -19.61 -7.76
C GLU A 42 -1.45 -19.66 -8.04
N ASP A 43 -0.90 -18.76 -8.87
CA ASP A 43 0.54 -18.71 -9.08
C ASP A 43 1.29 -18.16 -7.86
N ARG A 44 2.58 -18.48 -7.77
CA ARG A 44 3.44 -18.16 -6.63
C ARG A 44 3.44 -16.67 -6.26
N ASP A 45 3.55 -15.78 -7.26
CA ASP A 45 3.67 -14.34 -7.02
C ASP A 45 2.33 -13.79 -6.48
N ASN A 46 1.19 -14.30 -6.96
CA ASN A 46 -0.14 -13.97 -6.50
C ASN A 46 -0.44 -14.53 -5.11
N LEU A 47 0.00 -15.75 -4.80
CA LEU A 47 -0.15 -16.31 -3.44
C LEU A 47 0.63 -15.49 -2.40
N LEU A 48 1.84 -15.08 -2.72
CA LEU A 48 2.66 -14.20 -1.86
C LEU A 48 1.98 -12.83 -1.67
N PHE A 49 1.38 -12.30 -2.73
CA PHE A 49 0.61 -11.06 -2.69
C PHE A 49 -0.62 -11.18 -1.79
N LYS A 50 -1.37 -12.26 -1.92
CA LYS A 50 -2.52 -12.59 -1.07
C LYS A 50 -2.15 -12.64 0.41
N GLU A 51 -1.04 -13.31 0.74
CA GLU A 51 -0.56 -13.39 2.12
C GLU A 51 -0.17 -12.02 2.69
N ASN A 52 0.50 -11.18 1.91
CA ASN A 52 0.82 -9.81 2.32
C ASN A 52 -0.45 -8.96 2.55
N LEU A 53 -1.45 -9.10 1.68
CA LEU A 53 -2.74 -8.42 1.84
C LEU A 53 -3.51 -8.93 3.06
N LYS A 54 -3.56 -10.25 3.30
CA LYS A 54 -4.21 -10.84 4.50
C LYS A 54 -3.62 -10.30 5.80
N ARG A 55 -2.29 -10.11 5.86
CA ARG A 55 -1.62 -9.51 7.03
C ARG A 55 -2.05 -8.07 7.26
N LEU A 56 -2.32 -7.31 6.20
CA LEU A 56 -2.74 -5.90 6.28
C LEU A 56 -4.22 -5.77 6.64
N PHE A 57 -5.10 -6.55 6.01
CA PHE A 57 -6.56 -6.49 6.22
C PHE A 57 -7.02 -7.16 7.51
N LYS A 58 -6.22 -8.08 8.09
CA LYS A 58 -6.55 -8.81 9.33
C LYS A 58 -7.98 -9.39 9.32
N THR A 59 -8.37 -10.02 8.21
CA THR A 59 -9.74 -10.48 7.92
C THR A 59 -10.35 -11.26 9.09
N LYS A 60 -11.49 -10.81 9.59
CA LYS A 60 -12.31 -11.45 10.63
C LYS A 60 -13.42 -12.32 10.00
N LYS A 61 -14.18 -13.02 10.85
CA LYS A 61 -15.23 -13.97 10.41
C LYS A 61 -16.39 -13.31 9.63
N ASN A 62 -16.70 -12.03 9.86
CA ASN A 62 -17.83 -11.36 9.20
C ASN A 62 -17.35 -10.61 7.94
N VAL A 63 -17.26 -11.34 6.83
CA VAL A 63 -16.85 -10.78 5.54
C VAL A 63 -18.01 -10.04 4.89
N LYS A 64 -17.81 -8.78 4.54
CA LYS A 64 -18.77 -7.91 3.85
C LYS A 64 -18.37 -7.60 2.41
N PHE A 65 -17.07 -7.63 2.13
CA PHE A 65 -16.50 -7.25 0.84
C PHE A 65 -15.60 -8.37 0.30
N LYS A 66 -15.58 -8.49 -1.02
CA LYS A 66 -14.73 -9.42 -1.75
C LYS A 66 -13.77 -8.63 -2.64
N LEU A 67 -12.48 -8.80 -2.43
CA LEU A 67 -11.42 -8.20 -3.23
C LEU A 67 -10.80 -9.27 -4.13
N ILE A 68 -11.09 -9.21 -5.42
CA ILE A 68 -10.44 -10.04 -6.44
C ILE A 68 -9.26 -9.24 -6.96
N THR A 69 -8.07 -9.81 -6.95
CA THR A 69 -6.86 -9.10 -7.35
C THR A 69 -5.85 -10.04 -8.03
N SER A 70 -5.02 -9.46 -8.88
CA SER A 70 -3.95 -10.16 -9.58
C SER A 70 -2.74 -9.25 -9.66
N ILE A 71 -1.54 -9.81 -9.44
CA ILE A 71 -0.27 -9.14 -9.60
C ILE A 71 0.51 -9.74 -10.77
N SER A 72 1.16 -8.88 -11.53
CA SER A 72 2.14 -9.26 -12.55
C SER A 72 3.37 -8.38 -12.48
N PHE A 73 4.50 -8.89 -12.94
CA PHE A 73 5.76 -8.15 -12.97
C PHE A 73 6.20 -7.96 -14.42
N SER A 74 6.64 -6.74 -14.74
CA SER A 74 7.26 -6.41 -16.02
C SER A 74 8.69 -5.95 -15.77
N SER A 75 9.63 -6.53 -16.48
CA SER A 75 11.05 -6.15 -16.42
C SER A 75 11.52 -5.71 -17.79
N SER A 76 12.28 -4.63 -17.83
CA SER A 76 12.91 -4.09 -19.03
C SER A 76 14.34 -3.73 -18.74
N ASN A 77 15.22 -3.96 -19.70
CA ASN A 77 16.60 -3.54 -19.59
C ASN A 77 16.75 -2.05 -19.97
N THR A 78 17.57 -1.34 -19.22
CA THR A 78 17.94 0.04 -19.48
C THR A 78 19.46 0.19 -19.33
N LEU A 79 20.05 1.10 -20.09
CA LEU A 79 21.48 1.41 -19.94
C LEU A 79 21.67 2.33 -18.73
N SER A 80 22.81 2.16 -18.05
CA SER A 80 23.24 3.14 -17.04
C SER A 80 23.62 4.46 -17.71
N VAL A 81 23.63 5.54 -16.94
CA VAL A 81 23.99 6.89 -17.43
C VAL A 81 25.37 6.92 -18.13
N GLY A 82 26.28 6.01 -17.78
CA GLY A 82 27.57 5.85 -18.44
C GLY A 82 27.62 4.87 -19.61
N GLY A 83 26.49 4.23 -19.96
CA GLY A 83 26.40 3.26 -21.07
C GLY A 83 27.16 1.94 -20.87
N LEU A 84 27.88 1.79 -19.74
CA LEU A 84 28.77 0.66 -19.48
C LEU A 84 28.08 -0.53 -18.81
N ASN A 85 26.94 -0.31 -18.13
CA ASN A 85 26.22 -1.35 -17.40
C ASN A 85 24.77 -1.40 -17.84
N VAL A 86 24.25 -2.61 -17.99
CA VAL A 86 22.83 -2.86 -18.20
C VAL A 86 22.16 -2.94 -16.84
N LEU A 87 21.12 -2.14 -16.64
CA LEU A 87 20.28 -2.19 -15.46
C LEU A 87 18.93 -2.80 -15.83
N THR A 88 18.42 -3.66 -14.99
CA THR A 88 17.06 -4.19 -15.15
C THR A 88 16.09 -3.33 -14.33
N ARG A 89 15.16 -2.70 -15.03
CA ARG A 89 14.04 -1.97 -14.42
C ARG A 89 12.86 -2.91 -14.26
N THR A 90 12.43 -3.17 -13.04
CA THR A 90 11.27 -4.02 -12.74
C THR A 90 10.16 -3.20 -12.10
N VAL A 91 8.92 -3.42 -12.55
CA VAL A 91 7.71 -2.83 -11.99
C VAL A 91 6.69 -3.92 -11.68
N ALA A 92 5.89 -3.74 -10.64
CA ALA A 92 4.73 -4.57 -10.36
C ALA A 92 3.45 -3.86 -10.81
N LEU A 93 2.59 -4.58 -11.50
CA LEU A 93 1.26 -4.16 -11.94
C LEU A 93 0.24 -4.99 -11.17
N VAL A 94 -0.74 -4.32 -10.57
CA VAL A 94 -1.83 -4.96 -9.83
C VAL A 94 -3.15 -4.52 -10.45
N SER A 95 -3.97 -5.47 -10.84
CA SER A 95 -5.39 -5.26 -11.15
C SER A 95 -6.24 -5.67 -9.96
N TYR A 96 -7.35 -4.97 -9.73
CA TYR A 96 -8.25 -5.28 -8.62
C TYR A 96 -9.72 -5.00 -8.98
N LYS A 97 -10.62 -5.75 -8.34
CA LYS A 97 -12.07 -5.55 -8.34
C LYS A 97 -12.58 -5.74 -6.92
N LEU A 98 -13.31 -4.77 -6.39
CA LEU A 98 -13.92 -4.80 -5.07
C LEU A 98 -15.43 -4.93 -5.21
N TYR A 99 -16.00 -5.96 -4.59
CA TYR A 99 -17.43 -6.25 -4.59
C TYR A 99 -18.02 -6.15 -3.20
N ASN A 100 -19.28 -5.76 -3.13
CA ASN A 100 -20.11 -5.92 -1.94
C ASN A 100 -20.73 -7.33 -1.95
N LEU A 101 -20.44 -8.15 -0.94
CA LEU A 101 -20.95 -9.53 -0.88
C LEU A 101 -22.45 -9.65 -0.65
N LYS A 102 -23.11 -8.59 -0.11
CA LYS A 102 -24.56 -8.62 0.11
C LYS A 102 -25.37 -8.37 -1.16
N SER A 103 -24.91 -7.44 -1.99
CA SER A 103 -25.59 -7.04 -3.23
C SER A 103 -24.96 -7.62 -4.49
N ASP A 104 -23.81 -8.30 -4.37
CA ASP A 104 -22.95 -8.76 -5.47
C ASP A 104 -22.58 -7.65 -6.47
N GLU A 105 -22.59 -6.41 -5.99
CA GLU A 105 -22.33 -5.21 -6.79
C GLU A 105 -20.85 -4.87 -6.83
N LEU A 106 -20.35 -4.52 -8.03
CA LEU A 106 -19.00 -4.02 -8.21
C LEU A 106 -18.89 -2.59 -7.68
N ILE A 107 -18.23 -2.43 -6.55
CA ILE A 107 -17.99 -1.10 -5.92
C ILE A 107 -16.93 -0.32 -6.69
N LYS A 108 -15.81 -0.97 -6.98
CA LYS A 108 -14.66 -0.33 -7.62
C LYS A 108 -13.79 -1.34 -8.34
N SER A 109 -13.27 -0.95 -9.49
CA SER A 109 -12.20 -1.67 -10.19
C SER A 109 -11.12 -0.70 -10.65
N GLY A 110 -9.93 -1.23 -10.90
CA GLY A 110 -8.82 -0.44 -11.40
C GLY A 110 -7.51 -1.20 -11.43
N SER A 111 -6.45 -0.46 -11.72
CA SER A 111 -5.09 -0.96 -11.70
C SER A 111 -4.18 -0.01 -10.93
N LEU A 112 -3.16 -0.58 -10.30
CA LEU A 112 -2.11 0.15 -9.59
C LEU A 112 -0.75 -0.33 -10.07
N GLN A 113 0.20 0.58 -10.14
CA GLN A 113 1.58 0.27 -10.49
C GLN A 113 2.50 0.65 -9.33
N SER A 114 3.51 -0.20 -9.08
CA SER A 114 4.59 0.15 -8.15
C SER A 114 5.51 1.21 -8.74
N PHE A 115 6.30 1.87 -7.88
CA PHE A 115 7.48 2.56 -8.37
C PHE A 115 8.46 1.55 -8.97
N PRO A 116 9.16 1.90 -10.07
CA PRO A 116 10.15 1.02 -10.65
C PRO A 116 11.32 0.80 -9.69
N THR A 117 11.79 -0.44 -9.62
CA THR A 117 13.03 -0.78 -8.92
C THR A 117 14.09 -1.14 -9.94
N LEU A 118 15.28 -0.57 -9.78
CA LEU A 118 16.43 -0.87 -10.61
C LEU A 118 17.26 -1.97 -9.95
N GLY A 119 17.62 -2.97 -10.72
CA GLY A 119 18.57 -4.02 -10.34
C GLY A 119 19.76 -4.02 -11.27
N SER A 120 20.95 -4.28 -10.73
CA SER A 120 22.12 -4.53 -11.56
C SER A 120 22.05 -5.92 -12.18
N THR A 121 22.40 -6.04 -13.46
CA THR A 121 22.64 -7.35 -14.08
C THR A 121 24.01 -7.86 -13.62
N SER A 122 24.03 -9.06 -13.06
CA SER A 122 25.27 -9.79 -12.77
C SER A 122 25.65 -10.63 -13.98
N SER A 123 26.94 -10.84 -14.20
CA SER A 123 27.46 -11.80 -15.17
C SER A 123 27.11 -13.26 -14.81
N SER A 124 26.78 -13.52 -13.54
CA SER A 124 26.30 -14.80 -13.07
C SER A 124 24.79 -14.91 -13.17
N LEU A 125 24.26 -15.91 -13.89
CA LEU A 125 22.83 -16.19 -14.02
C LEU A 125 22.18 -16.40 -12.66
N TYR A 126 22.83 -17.12 -11.75
CA TYR A 126 22.34 -17.39 -10.40
C TYR A 126 22.17 -16.08 -9.59
N ALA A 127 23.18 -15.21 -9.62
CA ALA A 127 23.10 -13.93 -8.91
C ALA A 127 22.03 -13.01 -9.50
N SER A 128 21.85 -13.03 -10.82
CA SER A 128 20.80 -12.27 -11.52
C SER A 128 19.40 -12.75 -11.13
N ASP A 129 19.16 -14.07 -11.11
CA ASP A 129 17.88 -14.66 -10.74
C ASP A 129 17.51 -14.41 -9.27
N THR A 130 18.49 -14.58 -8.37
CA THR A 130 18.33 -14.28 -6.95
C THR A 130 17.99 -12.81 -6.72
N ASN A 131 18.68 -11.89 -7.41
CA ASN A 131 18.41 -10.45 -7.33
C ASN A 131 16.99 -10.13 -7.83
N LEU A 132 16.58 -10.70 -8.96
CA LEU A 132 15.22 -10.50 -9.50
C LEU A 132 14.15 -11.00 -8.51
N LYS A 133 14.38 -12.14 -7.86
CA LYS A 133 13.48 -12.67 -6.83
C LYS A 133 13.32 -11.68 -5.67
N HIS A 134 14.41 -11.15 -5.12
CA HIS A 134 14.36 -10.16 -4.04
C HIS A 134 13.69 -8.86 -4.47
N ILE A 135 13.92 -8.41 -5.71
CA ILE A 135 13.23 -7.24 -6.27
C ILE A 135 11.72 -7.49 -6.31
N LYS A 136 11.26 -8.63 -6.83
CA LYS A 136 9.85 -9.00 -6.88
C LYS A 136 9.21 -9.06 -5.50
N GLU A 137 9.90 -9.65 -4.50
CA GLU A 137 9.41 -9.72 -3.11
C GLU A 137 9.22 -8.30 -2.51
N ARG A 138 10.19 -7.41 -2.68
CA ARG A 138 10.09 -6.01 -2.21
C ARG A 138 8.97 -5.25 -2.91
N LEU A 139 8.83 -5.40 -4.22
CA LEU A 139 7.76 -4.78 -5.00
C LEU A 139 6.39 -5.31 -4.58
N ASN A 140 6.28 -6.62 -4.31
CA ASN A 140 5.07 -7.26 -3.82
C ASN A 140 4.61 -6.63 -2.49
N ILE A 141 5.51 -6.47 -1.52
CA ILE A 141 5.21 -5.82 -0.24
C ILE A 141 4.79 -4.35 -0.44
N SER A 142 5.52 -3.62 -1.28
CA SER A 142 5.25 -2.20 -1.55
C SER A 142 3.88 -2.00 -2.18
N VAL A 143 3.55 -2.78 -3.22
CA VAL A 143 2.27 -2.63 -3.94
C VAL A 143 1.09 -3.15 -3.12
N SER A 144 1.31 -4.16 -2.24
CA SER A 144 0.30 -4.61 -1.29
C SER A 144 -0.12 -3.49 -0.33
N LYS A 145 0.85 -2.74 0.21
CA LYS A 145 0.57 -1.57 1.05
C LYS A 145 -0.17 -0.48 0.28
N LYS A 146 0.22 -0.22 -0.97
CA LYS A 146 -0.43 0.77 -1.84
C LYS A 146 -1.88 0.39 -2.14
N LEU A 147 -2.14 -0.88 -2.48
CA LEU A 147 -3.50 -1.38 -2.70
C LEU A 147 -4.34 -1.31 -1.42
N TYR A 148 -3.78 -1.76 -0.29
CA TYR A 148 -4.45 -1.68 1.01
C TYR A 148 -4.91 -0.24 1.32
N MET A 149 -4.02 0.75 1.22
CA MET A 149 -4.37 2.15 1.46
C MET A 149 -5.43 2.67 0.49
N HIS A 150 -5.34 2.26 -0.78
CA HIS A 150 -6.34 2.63 -1.79
C HIS A 150 -7.73 2.06 -1.46
N ILE A 151 -7.82 0.78 -1.11
CA ILE A 151 -9.10 0.14 -0.74
C ILE A 151 -9.70 0.77 0.52
N ILE A 152 -8.87 1.12 1.52
CA ILE A 152 -9.34 1.84 2.71
C ILE A 152 -10.00 3.17 2.33
N ILE A 153 -9.39 3.94 1.43
CA ILE A 153 -9.95 5.21 0.98
C ILE A 153 -11.28 4.99 0.25
N VAL A 154 -11.38 3.95 -0.58
CA VAL A 154 -12.63 3.59 -1.26
C VAL A 154 -13.72 3.23 -0.25
N LEU A 155 -13.43 2.36 0.72
CA LEU A 155 -14.39 1.94 1.75
C LEU A 155 -14.85 3.10 2.65
N ARG A 156 -13.98 4.10 2.88
CA ARG A 156 -14.36 5.32 3.62
C ARG A 156 -15.40 6.17 2.88
N ARG A 157 -15.35 6.20 1.57
CA ARG A 157 -16.26 7.01 0.73
C ARG A 157 -17.64 6.37 0.54
N LEU A 158 -17.82 5.11 0.94
CA LEU A 158 -19.10 4.40 0.88
C LEU A 158 -20.01 4.69 2.09
N LYS A 159 -19.50 5.41 3.08
CA LYS A 159 -20.24 5.89 4.26
C LYS A 159 -20.67 7.33 4.09
#